data_baebe5ee43496abc0af916576b8b8447
#
_entry.id   baebe5ee43496abc0af916576b8b8447
#
_cell.length_a   1.000
_cell.length_b   1.000
_cell.length_c   1.000
_cell.angle_alpha   90.00
_cell.angle_beta   90.00
_cell.angle_gamma   90.00
#
_symmetry.space_group_name_H-M   'P 1'
#
loop_
_entity.id
_entity.type
_entity.pdbx_description
1 polymer ?
#
loop_
_entity_poly.entity_id
_entity_poly.type
_entity_poly.pdbx_seq_one_letter_code
_entity_poly.pdbx_strand_id
1 'polypeptide(L)'
;MRLLRPALLLLAVALAAGCQTAAPPAAPATAGAVPADGLYLPERDLGPLFHDVQLARLFPDSKTFADARPLQPPAEIAARYQAERGGAGFSLAAFVGRHFEIPEPVGAGYETDPSLSMEAHVRALWPVLTRPADDPDAVSSLIPLPNPYVVPGGRFREVYYWDSYFTMLGLVESGRLDLVRSVLDNFAYQIETVGHVPNGNRTYYLSRSQPPFFAAMVGLYAAATDSAEALRYLPALEAEHAFWMDGAEALAPGEAHRRAVRLAGGAVLNRYWDDRPEPRPESYREDYELAQTVPPADRPALYRNLRAAAESGWDFSSRWMRDPADLRTLETVDLVPVDLNSLLYHQERTIGRLHALGGDGAEAERWAGRAEARRRALLDAAYDPDEGAFFDVRWRTGQRVTDRPTLAMAAPLYFGLATEAQGRATADRIERDFLRPGGLVTTLIASGQQWDAPNGWPPLQWLGAEGARRYGRADLADAVRDRWLALNRRVYQATGKMTEKYDVTDLSRPAGGGEYPNQDGFGWTNGVALGFSAQE
;
A
#
# COMPACT_ATOMS: atom_id res chain seq x y z
N MET A 1 82.49 54.53 1.83
CA MET A 1 82.90 53.13 1.99
C MET A 1 81.78 52.22 1.45
N ARG A 2 82.11 51.45 0.42
CA ARG A 2 81.22 50.71 -0.42
C ARG A 2 80.76 49.39 0.25
N LEU A 3 79.48 49.09 0.26
CA LEU A 3 78.95 47.80 0.66
C LEU A 3 78.40 47.09 -0.58
N LEU A 4 78.93 45.90 -0.84
CA LEU A 4 78.51 44.98 -1.87
C LEU A 4 77.14 44.31 -1.48
N ARG A 5 76.27 44.23 -2.44
CA ARG A 5 75.07 43.35 -2.39
C ARG A 5 75.39 42.05 -3.14
N PRO A 6 74.96 40.86 -2.62
CA PRO A 6 74.91 39.67 -3.43
C PRO A 6 73.45 39.50 -4.01
N ALA A 7 73.43 39.15 -5.28
CA ALA A 7 72.17 38.81 -6.02
C ALA A 7 71.68 37.43 -5.62
N LEU A 8 70.38 37.33 -5.24
CA LEU A 8 69.65 36.07 -5.09
C LEU A 8 68.96 35.72 -6.42
N LEU A 9 69.35 34.58 -7.00
CA LEU A 9 68.68 33.95 -8.13
C LEU A 9 67.46 33.23 -7.58
N LEU A 10 66.24 33.67 -7.96
CA LEU A 10 64.97 32.95 -7.71
C LEU A 10 64.71 31.96 -8.86
N LEU A 11 64.80 30.68 -8.56
CA LEU A 11 64.44 29.60 -9.44
C LEU A 11 62.90 29.40 -9.30
N ALA A 12 62.10 29.82 -10.30
CA ALA A 12 60.67 29.56 -10.34
C ALA A 12 60.49 28.15 -10.85
N VAL A 13 60.07 27.22 -9.95
CA VAL A 13 59.52 25.90 -10.31
C VAL A 13 58.06 26.07 -10.55
N ALA A 14 57.60 25.99 -11.80
CA ALA A 14 56.19 25.93 -12.17
C ALA A 14 55.64 24.52 -11.84
N LEU A 15 54.92 24.40 -10.76
CA LEU A 15 54.06 23.23 -10.50
C LEU A 15 52.79 23.38 -11.35
N ALA A 16 52.71 22.63 -12.46
CA ALA A 16 51.48 22.43 -13.18
C ALA A 16 50.58 21.46 -12.36
N ALA A 17 49.70 22.04 -11.54
CA ALA A 17 48.59 21.27 -10.94
C ALA A 17 47.57 20.97 -12.03
N GLY A 18 47.59 19.74 -12.56
CA GLY A 18 46.55 19.23 -13.42
C GLY A 18 45.27 19.07 -12.58
N CYS A 19 44.27 19.95 -12.76
CA CYS A 19 42.92 19.70 -12.35
C CYS A 19 42.39 18.51 -13.17
N GLN A 20 42.47 17.31 -12.61
CA GLN A 20 41.60 16.21 -13.05
C GLN A 20 40.21 16.55 -12.53
N THR A 21 39.36 17.03 -13.41
CA THR A 21 37.90 17.04 -13.18
C THR A 21 37.48 15.59 -13.03
N ALA A 22 37.17 15.16 -11.80
CA ALA A 22 36.51 13.91 -11.55
C ALA A 22 35.23 13.90 -12.38
N ALA A 23 35.05 12.88 -13.19
CA ALA A 23 33.77 12.65 -13.88
C ALA A 23 32.66 12.59 -12.83
N PRO A 24 31.48 13.17 -13.09
CA PRO A 24 30.35 13.04 -12.18
C PRO A 24 30.09 11.54 -11.93
N PRO A 25 29.74 11.15 -10.69
CA PRO A 25 29.38 9.77 -10.42
C PRO A 25 28.28 9.35 -11.42
N ALA A 26 28.49 8.22 -12.06
CA ALA A 26 27.48 7.62 -12.94
C ALA A 26 26.16 7.58 -12.15
N ALA A 27 25.08 8.02 -12.79
CA ALA A 27 23.74 7.83 -12.24
C ALA A 27 23.63 6.36 -11.78
N PRO A 28 23.03 6.08 -10.59
CA PRO A 28 22.84 4.72 -10.15
C PRO A 28 22.13 3.99 -11.30
N ALA A 29 22.74 2.88 -11.74
CA ALA A 29 22.10 2.00 -12.69
C ALA A 29 20.70 1.72 -12.13
N THR A 30 19.67 1.96 -12.92
CA THR A 30 18.32 1.52 -12.60
C THR A 30 18.44 0.08 -12.16
N ALA A 31 18.20 -0.18 -10.88
CA ALA A 31 18.20 -1.53 -10.33
C ALA A 31 17.31 -2.35 -11.25
N GLY A 32 17.87 -3.32 -11.95
CA GLY A 32 17.13 -4.12 -12.88
C GLY A 32 16.03 -4.81 -12.10
N ALA A 33 14.77 -4.52 -12.46
CA ALA A 33 13.64 -5.28 -11.96
C ALA A 33 14.02 -6.76 -11.98
N VAL A 34 13.74 -7.50 -10.90
CA VAL A 34 13.94 -8.95 -10.91
C VAL A 34 13.29 -9.46 -12.18
N PRO A 35 14.05 -10.00 -13.14
CA PRO A 35 13.46 -10.44 -14.38
C PRO A 35 12.38 -11.45 -14.04
N ALA A 36 11.16 -11.29 -14.54
CA ALA A 36 10.10 -12.28 -14.36
C ALA A 36 10.51 -13.64 -14.96
N ASP A 37 11.56 -13.66 -15.77
CA ASP A 37 12.23 -14.84 -16.30
C ASP A 37 12.97 -15.56 -15.16
N GLY A 38 12.34 -16.64 -14.66
CA GLY A 38 12.86 -17.44 -13.53
C GLY A 38 11.95 -17.48 -12.30
N LEU A 39 11.04 -16.51 -12.13
CA LEU A 39 10.05 -16.56 -11.05
C LEU A 39 8.84 -17.42 -11.44
N TYR A 40 8.34 -18.18 -10.47
CA TYR A 40 7.08 -18.92 -10.63
C TYR A 40 5.88 -17.97 -10.59
N LEU A 41 5.15 -17.86 -11.71
CA LEU A 41 3.87 -17.15 -11.81
C LEU A 41 2.77 -18.20 -12.06
N PRO A 42 1.90 -18.47 -11.09
CA PRO A 42 0.93 -19.57 -11.18
C PRO A 42 0.09 -19.55 -12.47
N GLU A 43 -0.44 -18.39 -12.84
CA GLU A 43 -1.30 -18.20 -13.99
C GLU A 43 -0.58 -18.41 -15.33
N ARG A 44 0.73 -18.07 -15.39
CA ARG A 44 1.57 -18.23 -16.59
C ARG A 44 2.05 -19.69 -16.71
N ASP A 45 2.63 -20.21 -15.63
CA ASP A 45 3.42 -21.45 -15.67
C ASP A 45 2.54 -22.69 -15.61
N LEU A 46 1.33 -22.59 -15.04
CA LEU A 46 0.34 -23.67 -15.03
C LEU A 46 -0.66 -23.56 -16.20
N GLY A 47 -0.80 -22.38 -16.81
CA GLY A 47 -1.65 -22.14 -17.98
C GLY A 47 -3.09 -22.69 -17.81
N PRO A 48 -3.56 -23.62 -18.69
CA PRO A 48 -4.92 -24.16 -18.60
C PRO A 48 -5.28 -24.82 -17.27
N LEU A 49 -4.30 -25.41 -16.55
CA LEU A 49 -4.57 -25.97 -15.23
C LEU A 49 -5.02 -24.89 -14.25
N PHE A 50 -4.33 -23.73 -14.25
CA PHE A 50 -4.71 -22.61 -13.37
C PHE A 50 -6.15 -22.15 -13.65
N HIS A 51 -6.45 -21.90 -14.93
CA HIS A 51 -7.80 -21.51 -15.38
C HIS A 51 -8.87 -22.51 -14.95
N ASP A 52 -8.65 -23.81 -15.24
CA ASP A 52 -9.65 -24.85 -14.99
C ASP A 52 -9.90 -25.05 -13.48
N VAL A 53 -8.86 -24.96 -12.63
CA VAL A 53 -9.02 -25.03 -11.16
C VAL A 53 -9.82 -23.85 -10.64
N GLN A 54 -9.53 -22.64 -11.12
CA GLN A 54 -10.24 -21.44 -10.66
C GLN A 54 -11.73 -21.49 -11.02
N LEU A 55 -12.05 -21.85 -12.27
CA LEU A 55 -13.45 -21.89 -12.72
C LEU A 55 -14.24 -23.13 -12.20
N ALA A 56 -13.55 -24.23 -11.91
CA ALA A 56 -14.18 -25.39 -11.28
C ALA A 56 -14.57 -25.17 -9.81
N ARG A 57 -14.17 -24.04 -9.21
CA ARG A 57 -14.47 -23.68 -7.81
C ARG A 57 -14.00 -24.76 -6.82
N LEU A 58 -12.79 -25.33 -7.04
CA LEU A 58 -12.24 -26.35 -6.15
C LEU A 58 -11.96 -25.81 -4.75
N PHE A 59 -11.75 -24.52 -4.63
CA PHE A 59 -11.48 -23.81 -3.39
C PHE A 59 -12.54 -22.73 -3.14
N PRO A 60 -12.75 -22.31 -1.88
CA PRO A 60 -13.73 -21.29 -1.56
C PRO A 60 -13.41 -19.93 -2.18
N ASP A 61 -12.12 -19.64 -2.42
CA ASP A 61 -11.65 -18.43 -3.06
C ASP A 61 -10.54 -18.70 -4.10
N SER A 62 -10.30 -17.73 -4.97
CA SER A 62 -9.28 -17.84 -6.02
C SER A 62 -7.85 -17.77 -5.48
N LYS A 63 -7.62 -17.07 -4.34
CA LYS A 63 -6.30 -16.88 -3.75
C LYS A 63 -5.68 -18.18 -3.25
N THR A 64 -6.49 -19.10 -2.71
CA THR A 64 -6.02 -20.38 -2.16
C THR A 64 -5.17 -21.16 -3.18
N PHE A 65 -5.60 -21.22 -4.45
CA PHE A 65 -4.82 -21.94 -5.47
C PHE A 65 -3.65 -21.09 -6.02
N ALA A 66 -3.81 -19.78 -6.12
CA ALA A 66 -2.70 -18.89 -6.49
C ALA A 66 -1.52 -18.95 -5.50
N ASP A 67 -1.79 -19.27 -4.23
CA ASP A 67 -0.81 -19.44 -3.17
C ASP A 67 -0.28 -20.89 -3.05
N ALA A 68 -0.91 -21.86 -3.71
CA ALA A 68 -0.55 -23.26 -3.59
C ALA A 68 0.89 -23.52 -4.09
N ARG A 69 1.66 -24.25 -3.28
CA ARG A 69 3.05 -24.56 -3.60
C ARG A 69 3.14 -25.83 -4.48
N PRO A 70 3.75 -25.74 -5.68
CA PRO A 70 3.96 -26.92 -6.50
C PRO A 70 4.96 -27.88 -5.84
N LEU A 71 4.66 -29.18 -5.86
CA LEU A 71 5.50 -30.26 -5.31
C LEU A 71 6.51 -30.82 -6.33
N GLN A 72 6.40 -30.44 -7.59
CA GLN A 72 7.30 -30.76 -8.69
C GLN A 72 7.49 -29.50 -9.55
N PRO A 73 8.46 -29.50 -10.49
CA PRO A 73 8.62 -28.37 -11.41
C PRO A 73 7.31 -28.01 -12.11
N PRO A 74 6.89 -26.73 -12.10
CA PRO A 74 5.60 -26.29 -12.66
C PRO A 74 5.36 -26.75 -14.10
N ALA A 75 6.40 -26.73 -14.94
CA ALA A 75 6.32 -27.18 -16.34
C ALA A 75 5.97 -28.68 -16.45
N GLU A 76 6.49 -29.54 -15.55
CA GLU A 76 6.14 -30.96 -15.52
C GLU A 76 4.69 -31.18 -15.09
N ILE A 77 4.22 -30.43 -14.09
CA ILE A 77 2.82 -30.48 -13.64
C ILE A 77 1.90 -30.07 -14.79
N ALA A 78 2.19 -28.97 -15.47
CA ALA A 78 1.41 -28.49 -16.62
C ALA A 78 1.37 -29.52 -17.76
N ALA A 79 2.50 -30.16 -18.09
CA ALA A 79 2.58 -31.20 -19.12
C ALA A 79 1.75 -32.43 -18.75
N ARG A 80 1.85 -32.93 -17.50
CA ARG A 80 1.05 -34.04 -16.99
C ARG A 80 -0.45 -33.74 -17.03
N TYR A 81 -0.83 -32.53 -16.63
CA TYR A 81 -2.23 -32.08 -16.70
C TYR A 81 -2.77 -32.18 -18.14
N GLN A 82 -2.01 -31.67 -19.12
CA GLN A 82 -2.42 -31.75 -20.53
C GLN A 82 -2.58 -33.20 -21.01
N ALA A 83 -1.74 -34.13 -20.54
CA ALA A 83 -1.81 -35.52 -20.92
C ALA A 83 -2.98 -36.27 -20.25
N GLU A 84 -3.32 -35.93 -19.00
CA GLU A 84 -4.30 -36.67 -18.18
C GLU A 84 -5.72 -36.14 -18.28
N ARG A 85 -5.94 -34.82 -18.48
CA ARG A 85 -7.23 -34.12 -18.31
C ARG A 85 -8.39 -34.67 -19.18
N GLY A 86 -8.10 -35.33 -20.31
CA GLY A 86 -9.09 -35.95 -21.19
C GLY A 86 -9.33 -37.43 -20.91
N GLY A 87 -8.63 -38.03 -19.96
CA GLY A 87 -8.68 -39.45 -19.65
C GLY A 87 -9.96 -39.89 -18.93
N ALA A 88 -10.40 -41.14 -19.17
CA ALA A 88 -11.50 -41.71 -18.43
C ALA A 88 -11.17 -41.81 -16.93
N GLY A 89 -12.02 -41.25 -16.08
CA GLY A 89 -11.83 -41.23 -14.62
C GLY A 89 -10.91 -40.11 -14.10
N PHE A 90 -10.49 -39.15 -14.95
CA PHE A 90 -9.72 -37.99 -14.49
C PHE A 90 -10.52 -37.19 -13.44
N SER A 91 -9.86 -36.84 -12.36
CA SER A 91 -10.40 -35.95 -11.31
C SER A 91 -9.45 -34.78 -11.09
N LEU A 92 -9.92 -33.57 -11.38
CA LEU A 92 -9.14 -32.33 -11.20
C LEU A 92 -8.74 -32.16 -9.72
N ALA A 93 -9.65 -32.42 -8.78
CA ALA A 93 -9.36 -32.31 -7.34
C ALA A 93 -8.28 -33.31 -6.90
N ALA A 94 -8.35 -34.56 -7.36
CA ALA A 94 -7.34 -35.57 -7.06
C ALA A 94 -5.97 -35.22 -7.74
N PHE A 95 -6.00 -34.64 -8.92
CA PHE A 95 -4.78 -34.15 -9.60
C PHE A 95 -4.13 -33.04 -8.77
N VAL A 96 -4.88 -32.01 -8.39
CA VAL A 96 -4.37 -30.89 -7.57
C VAL A 96 -3.80 -31.41 -6.24
N GLY A 97 -4.53 -32.28 -5.52
CA GLY A 97 -4.07 -32.86 -4.25
C GLY A 97 -2.79 -33.71 -4.32
N ARG A 98 -2.42 -34.24 -5.53
CA ARG A 98 -1.15 -34.96 -5.72
C ARG A 98 0.04 -34.05 -6.04
N HIS A 99 -0.22 -32.87 -6.61
CA HIS A 99 0.82 -32.03 -7.21
C HIS A 99 1.05 -30.71 -6.48
N PHE A 100 0.19 -30.35 -5.52
CA PHE A 100 0.28 -29.10 -4.80
C PHE A 100 0.11 -29.27 -3.29
N GLU A 101 0.86 -28.51 -2.54
CA GLU A 101 0.61 -28.27 -1.13
C GLU A 101 -0.30 -27.04 -1.00
N ILE A 102 -1.46 -27.24 -0.37
CA ILE A 102 -2.46 -26.19 -0.16
C ILE A 102 -2.17 -25.48 1.15
N PRO A 103 -2.03 -24.15 1.16
CA PRO A 103 -1.67 -23.42 2.35
C PRO A 103 -2.85 -23.32 3.35
N GLU A 104 -2.54 -23.47 4.63
CA GLU A 104 -3.49 -23.26 5.72
C GLU A 104 -3.62 -21.76 6.08
N PRO A 105 -4.78 -21.31 6.60
CA PRO A 105 -4.93 -19.96 7.11
C PRO A 105 -3.95 -19.66 8.25
N VAL A 106 -3.49 -18.43 8.35
CA VAL A 106 -2.62 -17.97 9.44
C VAL A 106 -3.42 -18.00 10.75
N GLY A 107 -2.85 -18.60 11.81
CA GLY A 107 -3.51 -18.69 13.10
C GLY A 107 -4.58 -19.79 13.19
N ALA A 108 -4.70 -20.69 12.19
CA ALA A 108 -5.71 -21.77 12.20
C ALA A 108 -5.67 -22.66 13.46
N GLY A 109 -4.53 -22.80 14.11
CA GLY A 109 -4.36 -23.55 15.37
C GLY A 109 -4.26 -22.69 16.63
N TYR A 110 -4.47 -21.36 16.52
CA TYR A 110 -4.39 -20.47 17.67
C TYR A 110 -5.71 -20.45 18.45
N GLU A 111 -5.64 -20.81 19.73
CA GLU A 111 -6.77 -20.71 20.65
C GLU A 111 -6.63 -19.44 21.50
N THR A 112 -7.64 -18.58 21.45
CA THR A 112 -7.69 -17.37 22.27
C THR A 112 -7.84 -17.73 23.74
N ASP A 113 -6.98 -17.18 24.59
CA ASP A 113 -7.16 -17.20 26.05
C ASP A 113 -8.24 -16.17 26.45
N PRO A 114 -9.43 -16.60 26.89
CA PRO A 114 -10.52 -15.70 27.21
C PRO A 114 -10.29 -14.85 28.46
N SER A 115 -9.22 -15.13 29.23
CA SER A 115 -8.85 -14.34 30.42
C SER A 115 -8.05 -13.08 30.07
N LEU A 116 -7.53 -12.96 28.86
CA LEU A 116 -6.73 -11.83 28.43
C LEU A 116 -7.60 -10.62 28.10
N SER A 117 -7.10 -9.42 28.45
CA SER A 117 -7.65 -8.19 27.87
C SER A 117 -7.40 -8.15 26.37
N MET A 118 -8.15 -7.31 25.63
CA MET A 118 -7.93 -7.10 24.20
C MET A 118 -6.46 -6.75 23.89
N GLU A 119 -5.88 -5.85 24.65
CA GLU A 119 -4.50 -5.39 24.47
C GLU A 119 -3.47 -6.49 24.75
N ALA A 120 -3.72 -7.33 25.78
CA ALA A 120 -2.86 -8.48 26.09
C ALA A 120 -2.97 -9.56 25.02
N HIS A 121 -4.17 -9.84 24.52
CA HIS A 121 -4.41 -10.75 23.40
C HIS A 121 -3.67 -10.29 22.14
N VAL A 122 -3.79 -9.01 21.77
CA VAL A 122 -3.08 -8.46 20.60
C VAL A 122 -1.57 -8.64 20.73
N ARG A 123 -0.99 -8.37 21.92
CA ARG A 123 0.45 -8.61 22.13
C ARG A 123 0.83 -10.09 22.02
N ALA A 124 -0.06 -11.00 22.45
CA ALA A 124 0.15 -12.45 22.30
C ALA A 124 0.04 -12.95 20.86
N LEU A 125 -0.64 -12.20 19.95
CA LEU A 125 -0.75 -12.54 18.53
C LEU A 125 0.51 -12.24 17.71
N TRP A 126 1.38 -11.32 18.14
CA TRP A 126 2.57 -10.99 17.34
C TRP A 126 3.43 -12.19 16.95
N PRO A 127 3.76 -13.15 17.85
CA PRO A 127 4.47 -14.36 17.45
C PRO A 127 3.70 -15.24 16.46
N VAL A 128 2.37 -15.28 16.55
CA VAL A 128 1.50 -16.07 15.64
C VAL A 128 1.50 -15.48 14.23
N LEU A 129 1.51 -14.15 14.11
CA LEU A 129 1.51 -13.43 12.85
C LEU A 129 2.92 -13.23 12.27
N THR A 130 3.98 -13.53 13.04
CA THR A 130 5.36 -13.41 12.57
C THR A 130 5.76 -14.60 11.74
N ARG A 131 6.34 -14.34 10.57
CA ARG A 131 7.00 -15.34 9.71
C ARG A 131 8.51 -15.21 9.84
N PRO A 132 9.27 -16.32 9.82
CA PRO A 132 10.72 -16.25 9.68
C PRO A 132 11.12 -15.67 8.30
N ALA A 133 12.40 -15.44 8.10
CA ALA A 133 12.94 -15.22 6.76
C ALA A 133 12.58 -16.38 5.83
N ASP A 134 12.29 -16.06 4.57
CA ASP A 134 11.88 -17.05 3.59
C ASP A 134 13.08 -17.85 3.04
N ASP A 135 12.82 -19.07 2.57
CA ASP A 135 13.79 -19.87 1.82
C ASP A 135 13.88 -19.34 0.38
N PRO A 136 15.03 -18.80 -0.04
CA PRO A 136 15.19 -18.22 -1.37
C PRO A 136 15.14 -19.27 -2.50
N ASP A 137 15.35 -20.56 -2.19
CA ASP A 137 15.36 -21.66 -3.16
C ASP A 137 13.98 -22.34 -3.29
N ALA A 138 12.99 -21.92 -2.50
CA ALA A 138 11.65 -22.49 -2.54
C ALA A 138 10.90 -22.08 -3.81
N VAL A 139 10.42 -23.06 -4.59
CA VAL A 139 9.54 -22.79 -5.74
C VAL A 139 8.13 -22.52 -5.24
N SER A 140 7.76 -21.25 -5.24
CA SER A 140 6.41 -20.79 -4.86
C SER A 140 6.09 -19.44 -5.50
N SER A 141 4.85 -18.96 -5.39
CA SER A 141 4.50 -17.59 -5.75
C SER A 141 5.00 -16.55 -4.74
N LEU A 142 5.56 -16.97 -3.59
CA LEU A 142 6.11 -16.05 -2.60
C LEU A 142 7.44 -15.47 -3.11
N ILE A 143 7.60 -14.15 -3.03
CA ILE A 143 8.87 -13.45 -3.25
C ILE A 143 9.61 -13.51 -1.93
N PRO A 144 10.75 -14.22 -1.83
CA PRO A 144 11.41 -14.47 -0.55
C PRO A 144 11.95 -13.19 0.07
N LEU A 145 11.71 -13.03 1.38
CA LEU A 145 12.19 -11.92 2.18
C LEU A 145 13.33 -12.36 3.11
N PRO A 146 14.42 -11.56 3.21
CA PRO A 146 15.63 -11.97 3.96
C PRO A 146 15.49 -11.84 5.48
N ASN A 147 14.48 -11.12 5.99
CA ASN A 147 14.28 -10.90 7.42
C ASN A 147 12.89 -11.38 7.86
N PRO A 148 12.68 -11.69 9.18
CA PRO A 148 11.34 -11.96 9.69
C PRO A 148 10.37 -10.82 9.40
N TYR A 149 9.08 -11.15 9.22
CA TYR A 149 8.04 -10.17 8.92
C TYR A 149 6.70 -10.56 9.54
N VAL A 150 5.82 -9.57 9.69
CA VAL A 150 4.47 -9.77 10.24
C VAL A 150 3.45 -9.74 9.11
N VAL A 151 2.58 -10.75 9.06
CA VAL A 151 1.50 -10.86 8.08
C VAL A 151 0.18 -10.37 8.67
N PRO A 152 -0.80 -9.95 7.83
CA PRO A 152 -2.09 -9.48 8.34
C PRO A 152 -2.88 -10.53 9.14
N GLY A 153 -2.89 -11.78 8.67
CA GLY A 153 -3.63 -12.88 9.32
C GLY A 153 -4.68 -13.52 8.42
N GLY A 154 -5.29 -14.61 8.89
CA GLY A 154 -6.30 -15.35 8.14
C GLY A 154 -5.78 -15.86 6.78
N ARG A 155 -6.47 -15.49 5.70
CA ARG A 155 -6.07 -15.84 4.32
C ARG A 155 -4.84 -15.08 3.81
N PHE A 156 -4.43 -14.00 4.48
CA PHE A 156 -3.32 -13.14 4.09
C PHE A 156 -2.03 -13.62 4.76
N ARG A 157 -1.26 -14.46 4.04
CA ARG A 157 -0.10 -15.23 4.53
C ARG A 157 1.23 -14.58 4.17
N GLU A 158 1.20 -13.52 3.38
CA GLU A 158 2.33 -12.69 2.93
C GLU A 158 2.29 -11.31 3.59
N VAL A 159 3.39 -10.57 3.53
CA VAL A 159 3.38 -9.17 3.96
C VAL A 159 2.61 -8.33 2.95
N TYR A 160 1.83 -7.38 3.44
CA TYR A 160 1.14 -6.37 2.61
C TYR A 160 1.70 -5.00 2.91
N TYR A 161 1.83 -4.18 1.87
CA TYR A 161 2.60 -2.95 1.95
C TYR A 161 1.97 -1.96 2.93
N TRP A 162 0.82 -1.37 2.63
CA TRP A 162 0.26 -0.30 3.48
C TRP A 162 -0.24 -0.80 4.83
N ASP A 163 -0.69 -2.06 4.92
CA ASP A 163 -1.10 -2.75 6.15
C ASP A 163 0.00 -2.72 7.20
N SER A 164 1.24 -2.87 6.74
CA SER A 164 2.42 -2.92 7.61
C SER A 164 2.61 -1.63 8.40
N TYR A 165 2.27 -0.46 7.85
CA TYR A 165 2.35 0.80 8.59
C TYR A 165 1.48 0.78 9.83
N PHE A 166 0.22 0.39 9.67
CA PHE A 166 -0.74 0.36 10.78
C PHE A 166 -0.43 -0.77 11.77
N THR A 167 0.08 -1.90 11.29
CA THR A 167 0.62 -2.98 12.14
C THR A 167 1.81 -2.49 12.97
N MET A 168 2.72 -1.71 12.37
CA MET A 168 3.90 -1.16 13.05
C MET A 168 3.55 -0.23 14.20
N LEU A 169 2.40 0.47 14.18
CA LEU A 169 1.93 1.25 15.35
C LEU A 169 1.86 0.36 16.60
N GLY A 170 1.24 -0.80 16.47
CA GLY A 170 1.14 -1.74 17.59
C GLY A 170 2.44 -2.46 17.94
N LEU A 171 3.33 -2.68 16.97
CA LEU A 171 4.66 -3.23 17.23
C LEU A 171 5.51 -2.25 18.05
N VAL A 172 5.45 -0.96 17.75
CA VAL A 172 6.12 0.11 18.55
C VAL A 172 5.58 0.11 19.98
N GLU A 173 4.26 0.12 20.16
CA GLU A 173 3.60 0.07 21.48
C GLU A 173 3.85 -1.24 22.25
N SER A 174 4.25 -2.28 21.54
CA SER A 174 4.62 -3.57 22.12
C SER A 174 6.13 -3.70 22.37
N GLY A 175 6.94 -2.67 22.08
CA GLY A 175 8.39 -2.70 22.19
C GLY A 175 9.10 -3.60 21.17
N ARG A 176 8.42 -4.00 20.08
CA ARG A 176 8.95 -4.90 19.04
C ARG A 176 9.64 -4.12 17.91
N LEU A 177 10.57 -3.24 18.30
CA LEU A 177 11.37 -2.46 17.34
C LEU A 177 12.24 -3.33 16.44
N ASP A 178 12.57 -4.55 16.88
CA ASP A 178 13.22 -5.59 16.07
C ASP A 178 12.39 -5.93 14.83
N LEU A 179 11.10 -6.17 14.96
CA LEU A 179 10.19 -6.46 13.86
C LEU A 179 9.91 -5.23 13.00
N VAL A 180 9.78 -4.06 13.61
CA VAL A 180 9.64 -2.78 12.88
C VAL A 180 10.81 -2.58 11.91
N ARG A 181 12.05 -2.77 12.41
CA ARG A 181 13.26 -2.69 11.58
C ARG A 181 13.28 -3.77 10.49
N SER A 182 12.95 -5.03 10.84
CA SER A 182 12.92 -6.12 9.87
C SER A 182 11.97 -5.85 8.71
N VAL A 183 10.79 -5.29 8.97
CA VAL A 183 9.82 -4.90 7.92
C VAL A 183 10.38 -3.80 7.03
N LEU A 184 11.01 -2.77 7.61
CA LEU A 184 11.65 -1.70 6.84
C LEU A 184 12.80 -2.24 5.96
N ASP A 185 13.66 -3.09 6.51
CA ASP A 185 14.79 -3.68 5.79
C ASP A 185 14.27 -4.59 4.64
N ASN A 186 13.16 -5.30 4.83
CA ASN A 186 12.51 -6.10 3.79
C ASN A 186 11.91 -5.22 2.66
N PHE A 187 11.27 -4.11 2.99
CA PHE A 187 10.75 -3.20 1.97
C PHE A 187 11.86 -2.49 1.20
N ALA A 188 12.94 -2.07 1.87
CA ALA A 188 14.12 -1.55 1.20
C ALA A 188 14.72 -2.59 0.25
N TYR A 189 14.82 -3.86 0.66
CA TYR A 189 15.26 -4.98 -0.18
C TYR A 189 14.33 -5.18 -1.40
N GLN A 190 13.01 -5.12 -1.24
CA GLN A 190 12.09 -5.22 -2.37
C GLN A 190 12.24 -4.04 -3.34
N ILE A 191 12.40 -2.82 -2.84
CA ILE A 191 12.65 -1.64 -3.69
C ILE A 191 13.95 -1.82 -4.47
N GLU A 192 15.00 -2.32 -3.85
CA GLU A 192 16.30 -2.57 -4.49
C GLU A 192 16.20 -3.67 -5.56
N THR A 193 15.49 -4.77 -5.29
CA THR A 193 15.48 -5.97 -6.14
C THR A 193 14.34 -5.98 -7.16
N VAL A 194 13.18 -5.40 -6.83
CA VAL A 194 11.98 -5.36 -7.68
C VAL A 194 11.76 -4.00 -8.32
N GLY A 195 12.34 -2.93 -7.73
CA GLY A 195 12.14 -1.54 -8.15
C GLY A 195 11.02 -0.82 -7.42
N HIS A 196 10.20 -1.52 -6.64
CA HIS A 196 9.12 -0.98 -5.81
C HIS A 196 8.71 -2.00 -4.75
N VAL A 197 7.86 -1.60 -3.80
CA VAL A 197 7.19 -2.54 -2.90
C VAL A 197 5.93 -3.05 -3.61
N PRO A 198 5.84 -4.36 -3.95
CA PRO A 198 4.61 -4.94 -4.51
C PRO A 198 3.44 -4.84 -3.52
N ASN A 199 2.22 -5.01 -4.00
CA ASN A 199 1.00 -5.04 -3.18
C ASN A 199 1.15 -5.97 -1.95
N GLY A 200 1.77 -7.13 -2.14
CA GLY A 200 2.27 -8.08 -1.16
C GLY A 200 3.43 -8.87 -1.77
N ASN A 201 4.21 -9.59 -0.98
CA ASN A 201 5.39 -10.31 -1.49
C ASN A 201 5.02 -11.61 -2.24
N ARG A 202 4.17 -11.46 -3.29
CA ARG A 202 3.81 -12.54 -4.22
C ARG A 202 4.11 -12.14 -5.67
N THR A 203 4.51 -13.10 -6.49
CA THR A 203 4.88 -12.85 -7.90
C THR A 203 3.73 -12.33 -8.75
N TYR A 204 2.50 -12.69 -8.44
CA TYR A 204 1.32 -12.19 -9.14
C TYR A 204 0.96 -10.73 -8.76
N TYR A 205 1.64 -10.13 -7.78
CA TYR A 205 1.53 -8.72 -7.40
C TYR A 205 2.58 -7.80 -8.04
N LEU A 206 3.57 -8.35 -8.76
CA LEU A 206 4.71 -7.59 -9.30
C LEU A 206 4.33 -6.43 -10.23
N SER A 207 3.14 -6.45 -10.85
CA SER A 207 2.70 -5.39 -11.77
C SER A 207 2.08 -4.18 -11.09
N ARG A 208 1.84 -4.24 -9.76
CA ARG A 208 1.27 -3.15 -8.97
C ARG A 208 1.87 -3.05 -7.58
N SER A 209 1.75 -1.86 -6.99
CA SER A 209 2.10 -1.57 -5.60
C SER A 209 0.83 -1.53 -4.72
N GLN A 210 0.92 -0.84 -3.59
CA GLN A 210 -0.15 -0.34 -2.73
C GLN A 210 0.15 1.11 -2.33
N PRO A 211 -0.71 1.80 -1.53
CA PRO A 211 -0.43 3.15 -1.07
C PRO A 211 0.96 3.26 -0.43
N PRO A 212 1.82 4.20 -0.88
CA PRO A 212 3.25 4.24 -0.52
C PRO A 212 3.51 4.78 0.89
N PHE A 213 3.30 3.94 1.89
CA PHE A 213 3.51 4.29 3.30
C PHE A 213 4.95 4.16 3.78
N PHE A 214 5.91 3.77 2.95
CA PHE A 214 7.30 3.54 3.39
C PHE A 214 7.93 4.77 4.07
N ALA A 215 7.70 5.97 3.53
CA ALA A 215 8.16 7.21 4.17
C ALA A 215 7.55 7.43 5.57
N ALA A 216 6.28 7.07 5.78
CA ALA A 216 5.63 7.15 7.08
C ALA A 216 6.18 6.10 8.06
N MET A 217 6.47 4.89 7.57
CA MET A 217 7.11 3.82 8.34
C MET A 217 8.52 4.22 8.81
N VAL A 218 9.32 4.79 7.91
CA VAL A 218 10.66 5.32 8.23
C VAL A 218 10.55 6.41 9.29
N GLY A 219 9.58 7.32 9.16
CA GLY A 219 9.31 8.36 10.15
C GLY A 219 8.90 7.81 11.52
N LEU A 220 8.05 6.79 11.55
CA LEU A 220 7.62 6.10 12.78
C LEU A 220 8.80 5.44 13.49
N TYR A 221 9.65 4.73 12.74
CA TYR A 221 10.86 4.09 13.29
C TYR A 221 11.85 5.12 13.84
N ALA A 222 12.11 6.20 13.08
CA ALA A 222 12.98 7.29 13.51
C ALA A 222 12.51 7.96 14.80
N ALA A 223 11.19 8.14 14.96
CA ALA A 223 10.61 8.71 16.18
C ALA A 223 10.73 7.78 17.40
N ALA A 224 10.74 6.46 17.17
CA ALA A 224 10.86 5.45 18.22
C ALA A 224 12.32 5.10 18.57
N THR A 225 13.30 5.54 17.76
CA THR A 225 14.72 5.22 17.92
C THR A 225 15.59 6.47 17.84
N ASP A 226 16.31 6.65 16.74
CA ASP A 226 17.13 7.83 16.43
C ASP A 226 16.87 8.26 14.98
N SER A 227 16.69 9.55 14.76
CA SER A 227 16.48 10.11 13.44
C SER A 227 17.62 9.81 12.45
N ALA A 228 18.86 9.62 12.94
CA ALA A 228 19.99 9.21 12.11
C ALA A 228 19.84 7.80 11.50
N GLU A 229 19.12 6.90 12.18
CA GLU A 229 18.82 5.56 11.66
C GLU A 229 17.96 5.61 10.36
N ALA A 230 17.17 6.66 10.18
CA ALA A 230 16.36 6.85 8.99
C ALA A 230 17.20 7.10 7.72
N LEU A 231 18.41 7.64 7.84
CA LEU A 231 19.29 7.95 6.69
C LEU A 231 19.58 6.72 5.83
N ARG A 232 19.63 5.54 6.43
CA ARG A 232 19.89 4.28 5.71
C ARG A 232 18.82 3.96 4.66
N TYR A 233 17.61 4.49 4.82
CA TYR A 233 16.48 4.25 3.92
C TYR A 233 16.32 5.31 2.82
N LEU A 234 17.16 6.37 2.83
CA LEU A 234 17.08 7.44 1.83
C LEU A 234 17.18 6.94 0.39
N PRO A 235 18.15 6.06 0.02
CA PRO A 235 18.21 5.55 -1.36
C PRO A 235 16.95 4.77 -1.78
N ALA A 236 16.36 3.99 -0.87
CA ALA A 236 15.13 3.25 -1.16
C ALA A 236 13.92 4.19 -1.34
N LEU A 237 13.82 5.26 -0.53
CA LEU A 237 12.76 6.26 -0.68
C LEU A 237 12.85 7.00 -2.03
N GLU A 238 14.06 7.34 -2.48
CA GLU A 238 14.28 7.96 -3.79
C GLU A 238 13.93 7.02 -4.95
N ALA A 239 14.32 5.75 -4.84
CA ALA A 239 14.00 4.72 -5.84
C ALA A 239 12.49 4.46 -5.92
N GLU A 240 11.79 4.37 -4.79
CA GLU A 240 10.34 4.24 -4.76
C GLU A 240 9.65 5.48 -5.37
N HIS A 241 10.12 6.68 -5.04
CA HIS A 241 9.58 7.89 -5.66
C HIS A 241 9.76 7.86 -7.19
N ALA A 242 10.91 7.40 -7.69
CA ALA A 242 11.15 7.27 -9.12
C ALA A 242 10.16 6.29 -9.80
N PHE A 243 9.80 5.18 -9.13
CA PHE A 243 8.76 4.26 -9.60
C PHE A 243 7.40 4.96 -9.76
N TRP A 244 6.97 5.75 -8.78
CA TRP A 244 5.70 6.49 -8.85
C TRP A 244 5.71 7.60 -9.90
N MET A 245 6.88 8.14 -10.23
CA MET A 245 7.07 9.24 -11.18
C MET A 245 7.54 8.78 -12.57
N ASP A 246 7.55 7.47 -12.83
CA ASP A 246 7.99 6.92 -14.11
C ASP A 246 7.26 7.57 -15.30
N GLY A 247 8.03 8.09 -16.26
CA GLY A 247 7.53 8.76 -17.46
C GLY A 247 6.97 10.18 -17.26
N ALA A 248 6.91 10.71 -16.03
CA ALA A 248 6.29 12.00 -15.74
C ALA A 248 6.91 13.19 -16.49
N GLU A 249 8.22 13.17 -16.73
CA GLU A 249 8.96 14.27 -17.38
C GLU A 249 8.59 14.43 -18.87
N ALA A 250 8.26 13.32 -19.54
CA ALA A 250 7.93 13.31 -20.96
C ALA A 250 6.47 13.68 -21.27
N LEU A 251 5.60 13.79 -20.26
CA LEU A 251 4.18 14.05 -20.48
C LEU A 251 3.92 15.48 -20.95
N ALA A 252 3.08 15.64 -21.98
CA ALA A 252 2.46 16.91 -22.32
C ALA A 252 1.23 17.19 -21.40
N PRO A 253 0.78 18.45 -21.26
CA PRO A 253 -0.44 18.78 -20.54
C PRO A 253 -1.65 17.98 -21.04
N GLY A 254 -2.39 17.36 -20.13
CA GLY A 254 -3.54 16.49 -20.43
C GLY A 254 -3.16 15.04 -20.78
N GLU A 255 -1.92 14.62 -20.56
CA GLU A 255 -1.45 13.26 -20.78
C GLU A 255 -1.18 12.49 -19.47
N ALA A 256 -1.12 11.18 -19.58
CA ALA A 256 -0.76 10.28 -18.49
C ALA A 256 0.07 9.11 -19.00
N HIS A 257 1.07 8.70 -18.20
CA HIS A 257 1.83 7.47 -18.40
C HIS A 257 1.82 6.68 -17.09
N ARG A 258 1.37 5.43 -17.16
CA ARG A 258 1.25 4.59 -15.95
C ARG A 258 0.64 5.38 -14.77
N ARG A 259 1.41 5.57 -13.69
CA ARG A 259 1.00 6.24 -12.45
C ARG A 259 1.08 7.76 -12.50
N ALA A 260 1.83 8.33 -13.42
CA ALA A 260 2.00 9.78 -13.55
C ALA A 260 0.94 10.39 -14.47
N VAL A 261 0.44 11.55 -14.06
CA VAL A 261 -0.57 12.34 -14.80
C VAL A 261 -0.13 13.79 -14.83
N ARG A 262 -0.10 14.41 -16.02
CA ARG A 262 0.07 15.84 -16.15
C ARG A 262 -1.28 16.47 -16.45
N LEU A 263 -1.81 17.24 -15.50
CA LEU A 263 -3.07 17.94 -15.65
C LEU A 263 -3.00 18.99 -16.79
N ALA A 264 -4.14 19.39 -17.33
CA ALA A 264 -4.20 20.41 -18.39
C ALA A 264 -3.47 21.73 -18.03
N GLY A 265 -3.44 22.10 -16.74
CA GLY A 265 -2.69 23.24 -16.21
C GLY A 265 -1.18 23.01 -16.06
N GLY A 266 -0.65 21.84 -16.46
CA GLY A 266 0.78 21.48 -16.43
C GLY A 266 1.28 20.85 -15.13
N ALA A 267 0.51 20.88 -14.04
CA ALA A 267 0.86 20.25 -12.77
C ALA A 267 0.92 18.72 -12.91
N VAL A 268 1.90 18.09 -12.25
CA VAL A 268 2.04 16.63 -12.25
C VAL A 268 1.52 16.08 -10.93
N LEU A 269 0.58 15.14 -11.03
CA LEU A 269 0.01 14.35 -9.93
C LEU A 269 0.04 12.86 -10.30
N ASN A 270 -0.47 12.01 -9.41
CA ASN A 270 -0.42 10.56 -9.59
C ASN A 270 -1.82 9.94 -9.51
N ARG A 271 -1.93 8.75 -10.14
CA ARG A 271 -3.09 7.87 -10.10
C ARG A 271 -2.66 6.44 -9.76
N TYR A 272 -3.60 5.60 -9.34
CA TYR A 272 -3.37 4.16 -9.24
C TYR A 272 -3.36 3.51 -10.62
N TRP A 273 -2.54 2.47 -10.79
CA TRP A 273 -2.32 1.81 -12.07
C TRP A 273 -1.76 0.40 -11.88
N ASP A 274 -2.12 -0.51 -12.77
CA ASP A 274 -1.47 -1.82 -12.90
C ASP A 274 -1.07 -2.01 -14.37
N ASP A 275 0.10 -2.58 -14.62
CA ASP A 275 0.62 -2.75 -15.99
C ASP A 275 -0.08 -3.87 -16.76
N ARG A 276 -0.77 -4.79 -16.07
CA ARG A 276 -1.43 -5.96 -16.68
C ARG A 276 -2.93 -5.73 -16.87
N PRO A 277 -3.47 -5.96 -18.10
CA PRO A 277 -4.90 -5.84 -18.40
C PRO A 277 -5.59 -7.22 -18.42
N GLU A 278 -5.32 -8.07 -17.42
CA GLU A 278 -5.84 -9.43 -17.30
C GLU A 278 -6.47 -9.65 -15.92
N PRO A 279 -7.24 -10.76 -15.70
CA PRO A 279 -7.78 -11.08 -14.39
C PRO A 279 -6.68 -11.14 -13.32
N ARG A 280 -6.99 -10.71 -12.10
CA ARG A 280 -6.09 -10.87 -10.95
C ARG A 280 -5.98 -12.35 -10.57
N PRO A 281 -4.80 -12.95 -10.42
CA PRO A 281 -4.69 -14.36 -10.05
C PRO A 281 -5.35 -14.72 -8.71
N GLU A 282 -5.29 -13.81 -7.75
CA GLU A 282 -5.88 -13.98 -6.41
C GLU A 282 -7.41 -13.78 -6.35
N SER A 283 -8.02 -13.24 -7.40
CA SER A 283 -9.46 -13.06 -7.61
C SER A 283 -9.84 -13.42 -9.04
N TYR A 284 -9.23 -14.50 -9.56
CA TYR A 284 -9.28 -14.83 -10.98
C TYR A 284 -10.70 -15.09 -11.48
N ARG A 285 -11.45 -15.91 -10.77
CA ARG A 285 -12.81 -16.27 -11.13
C ARG A 285 -13.73 -15.06 -11.11
N GLU A 286 -13.64 -14.25 -10.06
CA GLU A 286 -14.45 -13.07 -9.83
C GLU A 286 -14.27 -12.06 -10.97
N ASP A 287 -13.01 -11.75 -11.30
CA ASP A 287 -12.66 -10.85 -12.40
C ASP A 287 -13.06 -11.43 -13.77
N TYR A 288 -12.82 -12.74 -13.99
CA TYR A 288 -13.14 -13.41 -15.24
C TYR A 288 -14.67 -13.42 -15.48
N GLU A 289 -15.46 -13.84 -14.49
CA GLU A 289 -16.92 -13.90 -14.61
C GLU A 289 -17.52 -12.50 -14.85
N LEU A 290 -17.04 -11.48 -14.13
CA LEU A 290 -17.45 -10.09 -14.35
C LEU A 290 -17.16 -9.64 -15.79
N ALA A 291 -15.96 -9.94 -16.30
CA ALA A 291 -15.55 -9.55 -17.64
C ALA A 291 -16.36 -10.26 -18.77
N GLN A 292 -17.00 -11.42 -18.49
CA GLN A 292 -17.90 -12.03 -19.47
C GLN A 292 -19.19 -11.21 -19.66
N THR A 293 -19.52 -10.29 -18.76
CA THR A 293 -20.72 -9.44 -18.83
C THR A 293 -20.53 -8.16 -19.65
N VAL A 294 -19.29 -7.90 -20.13
CA VAL A 294 -18.97 -6.75 -21.00
C VAL A 294 -18.46 -7.20 -22.36
N PRO A 295 -18.54 -6.35 -23.41
CA PRO A 295 -17.97 -6.66 -24.73
C PRO A 295 -16.51 -7.06 -24.64
N PRO A 296 -16.02 -8.03 -25.45
CA PRO A 296 -14.62 -8.45 -25.42
C PRO A 296 -13.59 -7.31 -25.58
N ALA A 297 -13.92 -6.28 -26.37
CA ALA A 297 -13.05 -5.13 -26.58
C ALA A 297 -12.85 -4.27 -25.31
N ASP A 298 -13.81 -4.30 -24.38
CA ASP A 298 -13.80 -3.49 -23.15
C ASP A 298 -13.14 -4.21 -21.95
N ARG A 299 -12.96 -5.53 -22.06
CA ARG A 299 -12.39 -6.36 -20.97
C ARG A 299 -11.02 -5.91 -20.51
N PRO A 300 -10.06 -5.56 -21.38
CA PRO A 300 -8.74 -5.09 -20.95
C PRO A 300 -8.82 -3.80 -20.10
N ALA A 301 -9.73 -2.88 -20.44
CA ALA A 301 -9.94 -1.65 -19.70
C ALA A 301 -10.60 -1.95 -18.33
N LEU A 302 -11.56 -2.86 -18.26
CA LEU A 302 -12.20 -3.30 -17.02
C LEU A 302 -11.16 -3.94 -16.09
N TYR A 303 -10.36 -4.92 -16.57
CA TYR A 303 -9.31 -5.54 -15.77
C TYR A 303 -8.30 -4.53 -15.22
N ARG A 304 -7.89 -3.56 -16.04
CA ARG A 304 -6.96 -2.52 -15.59
C ARG A 304 -7.55 -1.66 -14.47
N ASN A 305 -8.83 -1.32 -14.55
CA ASN A 305 -9.51 -0.57 -13.50
C ASN A 305 -9.68 -1.40 -12.21
N LEU A 306 -10.02 -2.70 -12.31
CA LEU A 306 -10.08 -3.63 -11.17
C LEU A 306 -8.72 -3.72 -10.47
N ARG A 307 -7.65 -3.92 -11.25
CA ARG A 307 -6.28 -4.04 -10.74
C ARG A 307 -5.75 -2.73 -10.14
N ALA A 308 -6.09 -1.59 -10.74
CA ALA A 308 -5.75 -0.27 -10.19
C ALA A 308 -6.52 0.02 -8.89
N ALA A 309 -7.78 -0.41 -8.78
CA ALA A 309 -8.52 -0.35 -7.53
C ALA A 309 -7.89 -1.24 -6.44
N ALA A 310 -7.36 -2.42 -6.82
CA ALA A 310 -6.59 -3.26 -5.89
C ALA A 310 -5.26 -2.60 -5.47
N GLU A 311 -4.57 -1.84 -6.36
CA GLU A 311 -3.39 -1.05 -5.97
C GLU A 311 -3.73 0.03 -4.95
N SER A 312 -4.95 0.57 -4.97
CA SER A 312 -5.38 1.58 -3.98
C SER A 312 -5.60 1.03 -2.58
N GLY A 313 -5.71 -0.28 -2.43
CA GLY A 313 -6.10 -0.94 -1.19
C GLY A 313 -7.60 -0.86 -0.88
N TRP A 314 -8.43 -0.20 -1.73
CA TRP A 314 -9.89 -0.07 -1.57
C TRP A 314 -10.65 -0.93 -2.59
N ASP A 315 -10.39 -2.22 -2.57
CA ASP A 315 -11.00 -3.20 -3.47
C ASP A 315 -12.14 -3.98 -2.77
N PHE A 316 -13.43 -3.64 -3.02
CA PHE A 316 -13.81 -2.52 -3.88
C PHE A 316 -14.66 -1.50 -3.12
N SER A 317 -14.89 -0.35 -3.78
CA SER A 317 -15.67 0.76 -3.22
C SER A 317 -16.40 1.51 -4.34
N SER A 318 -17.55 2.07 -4.01
CA SER A 318 -18.26 3.05 -4.85
C SER A 318 -17.40 4.28 -5.20
N ARG A 319 -16.33 4.53 -4.44
CA ARG A 319 -15.31 5.55 -4.74
C ARG A 319 -14.85 5.50 -6.20
N TRP A 320 -14.67 4.30 -6.73
CA TRP A 320 -14.11 4.05 -8.06
C TRP A 320 -15.16 3.87 -9.16
N MET A 321 -16.46 3.84 -8.83
CA MET A 321 -17.53 3.53 -9.77
C MET A 321 -18.29 4.78 -10.21
N ARG A 322 -18.59 4.89 -11.50
CA ARG A 322 -19.51 5.94 -12.00
C ARG A 322 -20.95 5.66 -11.55
N ASP A 323 -21.35 4.42 -11.59
CA ASP A 323 -22.59 3.92 -10.99
C ASP A 323 -22.24 3.08 -9.76
N PRO A 324 -22.54 3.54 -8.54
CA PRO A 324 -22.21 2.82 -7.30
C PRO A 324 -22.77 1.41 -7.19
N ALA A 325 -23.78 1.08 -7.99
CA ALA A 325 -24.38 -0.25 -8.01
C ALA A 325 -23.75 -1.21 -9.04
N ASP A 326 -22.80 -0.72 -9.86
CA ASP A 326 -22.27 -1.51 -10.98
C ASP A 326 -20.73 -1.44 -11.05
N LEU A 327 -20.09 -2.53 -10.62
CA LEU A 327 -18.64 -2.70 -10.63
C LEU A 327 -18.01 -2.60 -12.05
N ARG A 328 -18.82 -2.80 -13.12
CA ARG A 328 -18.37 -2.63 -14.51
C ARG A 328 -18.06 -1.18 -14.86
N THR A 329 -18.53 -0.24 -14.05
CA THR A 329 -18.38 1.22 -14.27
C THR A 329 -17.15 1.83 -13.59
N LEU A 330 -16.20 1.00 -13.15
CA LEU A 330 -14.94 1.44 -12.56
C LEU A 330 -14.20 2.43 -13.46
N GLU A 331 -13.78 3.55 -12.87
CA GLU A 331 -13.00 4.63 -13.52
C GLU A 331 -11.70 4.94 -12.75
N THR A 332 -11.14 3.97 -12.02
CA THR A 332 -10.00 4.16 -11.12
C THR A 332 -8.82 4.84 -11.81
N VAL A 333 -8.48 4.41 -13.03
CA VAL A 333 -7.36 4.97 -13.79
C VAL A 333 -7.63 6.38 -14.35
N ASP A 334 -8.87 6.84 -14.29
CA ASP A 334 -9.26 8.19 -14.71
C ASP A 334 -9.26 9.19 -13.53
N LEU A 335 -8.97 8.72 -12.31
CA LEU A 335 -8.96 9.54 -11.10
C LEU A 335 -7.54 9.84 -10.62
N VAL A 336 -7.35 11.05 -10.11
CA VAL A 336 -6.23 11.48 -9.28
C VAL A 336 -6.72 11.43 -7.84
N PRO A 337 -6.31 10.40 -7.05
CA PRO A 337 -6.76 10.21 -5.69
C PRO A 337 -6.05 11.15 -4.71
N VAL A 338 -6.80 11.69 -3.75
CA VAL A 338 -6.27 12.64 -2.77
C VAL A 338 -5.30 11.99 -1.79
N ASP A 339 -5.54 10.73 -1.41
CA ASP A 339 -4.70 9.96 -0.49
C ASP A 339 -3.34 9.63 -1.09
N LEU A 340 -3.27 9.08 -2.31
CA LEU A 340 -2.01 8.81 -3.00
C LEU A 340 -1.14 10.06 -3.12
N ASN A 341 -1.74 11.18 -3.51
CA ASN A 341 -0.99 12.42 -3.71
C ASN A 341 -0.57 13.07 -2.38
N SER A 342 -1.30 12.82 -1.29
CA SER A 342 -0.88 13.21 0.06
C SER A 342 0.27 12.37 0.58
N LEU A 343 0.28 11.06 0.27
CA LEU A 343 1.39 10.15 0.58
C LEU A 343 2.67 10.55 -0.15
N LEU A 344 2.58 10.82 -1.45
CA LEU A 344 3.75 11.25 -2.23
C LEU A 344 4.27 12.64 -1.80
N TYR A 345 3.39 13.56 -1.42
CA TYR A 345 3.80 14.80 -0.76
C TYR A 345 4.59 14.52 0.53
N HIS A 346 4.10 13.61 1.36
CA HIS A 346 4.80 13.22 2.59
C HIS A 346 6.14 12.56 2.29
N GLN A 347 6.23 11.70 1.28
CA GLN A 347 7.46 11.06 0.84
C GLN A 347 8.49 12.10 0.38
N GLU A 348 8.10 13.04 -0.48
CA GLU A 348 8.96 14.13 -0.97
C GLU A 348 9.50 14.98 0.19
N ARG A 349 8.65 15.31 1.17
CA ARG A 349 9.10 16.03 2.39
C ARG A 349 10.05 15.21 3.24
N THR A 350 9.83 13.92 3.36
CA THR A 350 10.68 13.03 4.15
C THR A 350 12.05 12.89 3.52
N ILE A 351 12.13 12.71 2.20
CA ILE A 351 13.39 12.68 1.46
C ILE A 351 14.16 14.00 1.67
N GLY A 352 13.49 15.15 1.51
CA GLY A 352 14.12 16.45 1.73
C GLY A 352 14.68 16.63 3.15
N ARG A 353 13.96 16.16 4.17
CA ARG A 353 14.44 16.18 5.58
C ARG A 353 15.65 15.27 5.79
N LEU A 354 15.67 14.10 5.16
CA LEU A 354 16.80 13.17 5.27
C LEU A 354 18.04 13.72 4.58
N HIS A 355 17.93 14.38 3.43
CA HIS A 355 19.05 15.10 2.81
C HIS A 355 19.58 16.22 3.71
N ALA A 356 18.69 17.02 4.31
CA ALA A 356 19.10 18.05 5.27
C ALA A 356 19.83 17.45 6.48
N LEU A 357 19.34 16.33 7.01
CA LEU A 357 19.97 15.60 8.12
C LEU A 357 21.33 15.02 7.71
N GLY A 358 21.46 14.55 6.47
CA GLY A 358 22.72 14.07 5.88
C GLY A 358 23.70 15.17 5.47
N GLY A 359 23.32 16.46 5.60
CA GLY A 359 24.17 17.61 5.29
C GLY A 359 24.11 18.05 3.82
N ASP A 360 23.23 17.48 2.98
CA ASP A 360 23.04 17.89 1.60
C ASP A 360 21.91 18.93 1.48
N GLY A 361 22.24 20.18 1.73
CA GLY A 361 21.28 21.28 1.69
C GLY A 361 20.69 21.54 0.30
N ALA A 362 21.45 21.30 -0.78
CA ALA A 362 20.98 21.55 -2.15
C ALA A 362 19.88 20.54 -2.54
N GLU A 363 20.07 19.27 -2.26
CA GLU A 363 19.05 18.25 -2.47
C GLU A 363 17.84 18.49 -1.57
N ALA A 364 18.06 18.85 -0.30
CA ALA A 364 16.97 19.16 0.63
C ALA A 364 16.05 20.26 0.08
N GLU A 365 16.60 21.36 -0.46
CA GLU A 365 15.84 22.44 -1.08
C GLU A 365 15.10 21.98 -2.35
N ARG A 366 15.74 21.15 -3.18
CA ARG A 366 15.13 20.60 -4.41
C ARG A 366 13.90 19.74 -4.08
N TRP A 367 14.01 18.86 -3.09
CA TRP A 367 12.90 18.02 -2.65
C TRP A 367 11.79 18.80 -1.95
N ALA A 368 12.15 19.80 -1.16
CA ALA A 368 11.16 20.72 -0.57
C ALA A 368 10.39 21.48 -1.65
N GLY A 369 11.04 21.90 -2.74
CA GLY A 369 10.41 22.52 -3.90
C GLY A 369 9.43 21.59 -4.62
N ARG A 370 9.76 20.30 -4.78
CA ARG A 370 8.88 19.27 -5.35
C ARG A 370 7.63 19.07 -4.49
N ALA A 371 7.83 18.88 -3.19
CA ALA A 371 6.74 18.72 -2.23
C ALA A 371 5.77 19.93 -2.25
N GLU A 372 6.30 21.15 -2.28
CA GLU A 372 5.46 22.35 -2.33
C GLU A 372 4.75 22.51 -3.68
N ALA A 373 5.36 22.09 -4.78
CA ALA A 373 4.69 22.07 -6.09
C ALA A 373 3.52 21.08 -6.10
N ARG A 374 3.71 19.86 -5.58
CA ARG A 374 2.64 18.86 -5.42
C ARG A 374 1.54 19.36 -4.50
N ARG A 375 1.92 19.97 -3.37
CA ARG A 375 0.97 20.53 -2.41
C ARG A 375 0.06 21.54 -3.08
N ARG A 376 0.62 22.53 -3.77
CA ARG A 376 -0.16 23.55 -4.50
C ARG A 376 -1.07 22.92 -5.54
N ALA A 377 -0.54 21.99 -6.35
CA ALA A 377 -1.32 21.31 -7.37
C ALA A 377 -2.53 20.56 -6.78
N LEU A 378 -2.34 19.88 -5.65
CA LEU A 378 -3.42 19.13 -5.00
C LEU A 378 -4.44 20.06 -4.32
N LEU A 379 -4.00 21.13 -3.67
CA LEU A 379 -4.90 22.12 -3.09
C LEU A 379 -5.79 22.76 -4.15
N ASP A 380 -5.22 23.14 -5.30
CA ASP A 380 -5.95 23.76 -6.39
C ASP A 380 -6.92 22.79 -7.08
N ALA A 381 -6.49 21.53 -7.30
CA ALA A 381 -7.28 20.57 -8.02
C ALA A 381 -8.37 19.91 -7.16
N ALA A 382 -8.04 19.52 -5.93
CA ALA A 382 -8.86 18.59 -5.14
C ALA A 382 -9.69 19.26 -4.03
N TYR A 383 -9.28 20.42 -3.50
CA TYR A 383 -10.07 21.11 -2.47
C TYR A 383 -11.25 21.84 -3.08
N ASP A 384 -12.43 21.58 -2.56
CA ASP A 384 -13.67 22.28 -2.93
C ASP A 384 -14.06 23.24 -1.81
N PRO A 385 -14.04 24.57 -2.04
CA PRO A 385 -14.34 25.55 -1.01
C PRO A 385 -15.83 25.59 -0.63
N ASP A 386 -16.74 25.22 -1.53
CA ASP A 386 -18.18 25.22 -1.28
C ASP A 386 -18.57 24.01 -0.42
N GLU A 387 -17.92 22.88 -0.65
CA GLU A 387 -18.08 21.65 0.13
C GLU A 387 -17.20 21.62 1.40
N GLY A 388 -16.18 22.47 1.48
CA GLY A 388 -15.24 22.55 2.59
C GLY A 388 -14.37 21.31 2.79
N ALA A 389 -14.08 20.55 1.72
CA ALA A 389 -13.38 19.28 1.80
C ALA A 389 -12.58 18.95 0.53
N PHE A 390 -11.78 17.87 0.62
CA PHE A 390 -11.00 17.35 -0.48
C PHE A 390 -11.71 16.18 -1.17
N PHE A 391 -11.59 16.13 -2.51
CA PHE A 391 -12.19 15.10 -3.36
C PHE A 391 -11.19 14.59 -4.39
N ASP A 392 -11.36 13.34 -4.83
CA ASP A 392 -10.67 12.81 -5.99
C ASP A 392 -11.03 13.62 -7.24
N VAL A 393 -10.13 13.66 -8.23
CA VAL A 393 -10.30 14.50 -9.43
C VAL A 393 -10.23 13.65 -10.69
N ARG A 394 -11.21 13.80 -11.59
CA ARG A 394 -11.11 13.27 -12.96
C ARG A 394 -10.07 14.06 -13.73
N TRP A 395 -8.90 13.47 -13.93
CA TRP A 395 -7.73 14.20 -14.44
C TRP A 395 -7.90 14.75 -15.87
N ARG A 396 -8.73 14.09 -16.70
CA ARG A 396 -8.98 14.55 -18.08
C ARG A 396 -9.81 15.82 -18.14
N THR A 397 -10.72 16.02 -17.20
CA THR A 397 -11.67 17.14 -17.19
C THR A 397 -11.39 18.15 -16.10
N GLY A 398 -10.60 17.81 -15.08
CA GLY A 398 -10.40 18.59 -13.87
C GLY A 398 -11.61 18.58 -12.91
N GLN A 399 -12.62 17.76 -13.18
CA GLN A 399 -13.82 17.69 -12.36
C GLN A 399 -13.55 16.96 -11.04
N ARG A 400 -13.92 17.56 -9.91
CA ARG A 400 -13.95 16.94 -8.59
C ARG A 400 -15.11 15.95 -8.49
N VAL A 401 -14.90 14.84 -7.80
CA VAL A 401 -15.90 13.78 -7.59
C VAL A 401 -16.66 14.07 -6.30
N THR A 402 -17.47 15.12 -6.29
CA THR A 402 -18.21 15.59 -5.10
C THR A 402 -19.49 14.79 -4.83
N ASP A 403 -19.97 14.05 -5.80
CA ASP A 403 -21.16 13.19 -5.71
C ASP A 403 -20.92 11.90 -4.89
N ARG A 404 -19.68 11.55 -4.64
CA ARG A 404 -19.26 10.36 -3.88
C ARG A 404 -18.19 10.71 -2.86
N PRO A 405 -18.53 11.45 -1.79
CA PRO A 405 -17.57 11.82 -0.76
C PRO A 405 -17.07 10.58 -0.01
N THR A 406 -15.78 10.54 0.24
CA THR A 406 -15.12 9.41 0.92
C THR A 406 -14.19 9.89 2.02
N LEU A 407 -13.88 9.00 2.96
CA LEU A 407 -12.97 9.30 4.06
C LEU A 407 -11.49 9.45 3.61
N ALA A 408 -11.19 9.25 2.31
CA ALA A 408 -9.88 9.58 1.74
C ALA A 408 -9.52 11.06 1.94
N MET A 409 -10.52 11.96 2.13
CA MET A 409 -10.33 13.36 2.49
C MET A 409 -9.57 13.58 3.81
N ALA A 410 -9.39 12.55 4.64
CA ALA A 410 -8.58 12.62 5.86
C ALA A 410 -7.07 12.62 5.58
N ALA A 411 -6.63 12.09 4.43
CA ALA A 411 -5.20 11.98 4.12
C ALA A 411 -4.48 13.34 4.00
N PRO A 412 -5.02 14.38 3.32
CA PRO A 412 -4.43 15.73 3.34
C PRO A 412 -4.26 16.32 4.74
N LEU A 413 -5.14 15.95 5.67
CA LEU A 413 -5.06 16.38 7.08
C LEU A 413 -3.94 15.63 7.79
N TYR A 414 -3.95 14.31 7.70
CA TYR A 414 -2.98 13.45 8.36
C TYR A 414 -1.54 13.80 7.97
N PHE A 415 -1.28 14.01 6.70
CA PHE A 415 0.05 14.36 6.19
C PHE A 415 0.38 15.86 6.27
N GLY A 416 -0.52 16.70 6.81
CA GLY A 416 -0.28 18.13 7.00
C GLY A 416 -0.16 18.91 5.69
N LEU A 417 -0.89 18.51 4.65
CA LEU A 417 -0.90 19.15 3.34
C LEU A 417 -1.86 20.35 3.31
N ALA A 418 -3.02 20.24 3.96
CA ALA A 418 -4.04 21.27 4.01
C ALA A 418 -3.54 22.57 4.69
N THR A 419 -4.16 23.70 4.39
CA THR A 419 -4.03 24.90 5.22
C THR A 419 -4.84 24.72 6.50
N GLU A 420 -4.59 25.54 7.54
CA GLU A 420 -5.35 25.50 8.80
C GLU A 420 -6.87 25.60 8.59
N ALA A 421 -7.30 26.53 7.72
CA ALA A 421 -8.71 26.72 7.43
C ALA A 421 -9.32 25.51 6.69
N GLN A 422 -8.63 24.99 5.68
CA GLN A 422 -9.07 23.83 4.91
C GLN A 422 -9.11 22.56 5.77
N GLY A 423 -8.07 22.32 6.57
CA GLY A 423 -8.01 21.17 7.46
C GLY A 423 -9.13 21.16 8.48
N ARG A 424 -9.41 22.33 9.08
CA ARG A 424 -10.51 22.50 10.05
C ARG A 424 -11.88 22.28 9.41
N ALA A 425 -12.13 22.87 8.23
CA ALA A 425 -13.38 22.67 7.49
C ALA A 425 -13.59 21.22 7.08
N THR A 426 -12.52 20.54 6.63
CA THR A 426 -12.60 19.11 6.28
C THR A 426 -12.82 18.23 7.51
N ALA A 427 -12.23 18.55 8.68
CA ALA A 427 -12.48 17.83 9.92
C ALA A 427 -13.93 18.00 10.39
N ASP A 428 -14.51 19.21 10.27
CA ASP A 428 -15.93 19.47 10.56
C ASP A 428 -16.85 18.66 9.62
N ARG A 429 -16.46 18.52 8.36
CA ARG A 429 -17.15 17.67 7.38
C ARG A 429 -17.08 16.19 7.77
N ILE A 430 -15.91 15.70 8.17
CA ILE A 430 -15.70 14.30 8.61
C ILE A 430 -16.59 14.02 9.83
N GLU A 431 -16.65 14.91 10.81
CA GLU A 431 -17.51 14.74 11.97
C GLU A 431 -18.98 14.63 11.58
N ARG A 432 -19.46 15.60 10.78
CA ARG A 432 -20.86 15.70 10.41
C ARG A 432 -21.34 14.50 9.59
N ASP A 433 -20.55 14.07 8.60
CA ASP A 433 -21.00 13.14 7.57
C ASP A 433 -20.50 11.70 7.79
N PHE A 434 -19.37 11.49 8.45
CA PHE A 434 -18.73 10.16 8.55
C PHE A 434 -18.71 9.57 9.97
N LEU A 435 -18.87 10.39 11.03
CA LEU A 435 -18.83 9.86 12.38
C LEU A 435 -20.10 9.07 12.70
N ARG A 436 -19.93 7.82 13.13
CA ARG A 436 -20.99 6.84 13.45
C ARG A 436 -20.80 6.32 14.88
N PRO A 437 -21.74 5.53 15.42
CA PRO A 437 -21.61 4.96 16.77
C PRO A 437 -20.32 4.17 17.02
N GLY A 438 -19.77 3.49 16.02
CA GLY A 438 -18.57 2.66 16.15
C GLY A 438 -17.27 3.29 15.62
N GLY A 439 -17.30 4.54 15.17
CA GLY A 439 -16.15 5.22 14.56
C GLY A 439 -16.50 5.88 13.23
N LEU A 440 -15.54 5.99 12.31
CA LEU A 440 -15.74 6.61 11.01
C LEU A 440 -16.15 5.57 9.96
N VAL A 441 -17.22 5.85 9.21
CA VAL A 441 -17.61 5.05 8.04
C VAL A 441 -16.75 5.43 6.82
N THR A 442 -16.46 4.47 5.96
CA THR A 442 -15.54 4.66 4.83
C THR A 442 -16.10 5.58 3.73
N THR A 443 -17.36 5.35 3.34
CA THR A 443 -18.11 6.17 2.39
C THR A 443 -19.55 6.38 2.88
N LEU A 444 -20.31 7.23 2.19
CA LEU A 444 -21.72 7.47 2.53
C LEU A 444 -22.69 6.57 1.72
N ILE A 445 -22.16 5.72 0.87
CA ILE A 445 -22.92 4.84 -0.03
C ILE A 445 -22.85 3.41 0.48
N ALA A 446 -24.00 2.72 0.54
CA ALA A 446 -24.10 1.30 0.86
C ALA A 446 -24.26 0.50 -0.44
N SER A 447 -23.15 0.23 -1.14
CA SER A 447 -23.17 -0.50 -2.42
C SER A 447 -23.11 -2.03 -2.26
N GLY A 448 -22.81 -2.52 -1.06
CA GLY A 448 -22.49 -3.94 -0.81
C GLY A 448 -21.01 -4.26 -0.98
N GLN A 449 -20.18 -3.30 -1.45
CA GLN A 449 -18.74 -3.46 -1.49
C GLN A 449 -18.14 -3.25 -0.10
N GLN A 450 -17.01 -3.93 0.18
CA GLN A 450 -16.44 -3.95 1.54
C GLN A 450 -15.85 -2.61 2.00
N TRP A 451 -15.43 -1.73 1.06
CA TRP A 451 -14.92 -0.40 1.35
C TRP A 451 -15.99 0.69 1.24
N ASP A 452 -17.26 0.31 1.46
CA ASP A 452 -18.39 1.22 1.53
C ASP A 452 -19.14 1.09 2.87
N ALA A 453 -20.12 1.97 3.10
CA ALA A 453 -20.98 1.87 4.27
C ALA A 453 -21.66 0.47 4.31
N PRO A 454 -21.80 -0.12 5.51
CA PRO A 454 -21.62 0.47 6.85
C PRO A 454 -20.24 0.27 7.46
N ASN A 455 -19.23 -0.19 6.67
CA ASN A 455 -17.96 -0.62 7.19
C ASN A 455 -17.03 0.56 7.53
N GLY A 456 -16.33 0.43 8.66
CA GLY A 456 -15.18 1.22 9.05
C GLY A 456 -13.93 0.35 9.08
N TRP A 457 -12.81 0.94 8.67
CA TRP A 457 -11.52 0.28 8.52
C TRP A 457 -10.47 0.92 9.40
N PRO A 458 -9.62 0.14 10.11
CA PRO A 458 -8.62 0.66 11.05
C PRO A 458 -7.71 1.75 10.47
N PRO A 459 -7.17 1.61 9.24
CA PRO A 459 -6.36 2.66 8.63
C PRO A 459 -7.07 4.02 8.60
N LEU A 460 -8.35 4.03 8.26
CA LEU A 460 -9.11 5.26 8.10
C LEU A 460 -9.54 5.87 9.43
N GLN A 461 -9.73 5.05 10.48
CA GLN A 461 -9.91 5.55 11.84
C GLN A 461 -8.68 6.32 12.29
N TRP A 462 -7.49 5.74 12.09
CA TRP A 462 -6.23 6.37 12.47
C TRP A 462 -5.97 7.66 11.69
N LEU A 463 -6.08 7.62 10.35
CA LEU A 463 -5.89 8.80 9.51
C LEU A 463 -6.88 9.92 9.84
N GLY A 464 -8.15 9.57 10.09
CA GLY A 464 -9.21 10.51 10.43
C GLY A 464 -8.98 11.17 11.79
N ALA A 465 -8.70 10.38 12.83
CA ALA A 465 -8.47 10.88 14.18
C ALA A 465 -7.21 11.76 14.26
N GLU A 466 -6.06 11.24 13.83
CA GLU A 466 -4.80 11.97 13.92
C GLU A 466 -4.75 13.16 12.94
N GLY A 467 -5.41 13.04 11.79
CA GLY A 467 -5.62 14.17 10.89
C GLY A 467 -6.43 15.28 11.54
N ALA A 468 -7.55 14.98 12.18
CA ALA A 468 -8.37 15.96 12.92
C ALA A 468 -7.59 16.61 14.07
N ARG A 469 -6.86 15.82 14.86
CA ARG A 469 -6.02 16.30 15.96
C ARG A 469 -5.00 17.34 15.51
N ARG A 470 -4.36 17.11 14.37
CA ARG A 470 -3.37 18.03 13.76
C ARG A 470 -3.95 19.42 13.50
N TYR A 471 -5.24 19.52 13.18
CA TYR A 471 -5.92 20.78 12.87
C TYR A 471 -6.80 21.30 14.03
N GLY A 472 -6.45 20.92 15.26
CA GLY A 472 -7.06 21.45 16.48
C GLY A 472 -8.45 20.88 16.80
N ARG A 473 -8.84 19.75 16.19
CA ARG A 473 -10.07 19.00 16.47
C ARG A 473 -9.76 17.75 17.31
N ALA A 474 -9.13 17.98 18.48
CA ALA A 474 -8.85 16.91 19.45
C ALA A 474 -10.14 16.23 19.95
N ASP A 475 -11.23 16.99 20.06
CA ASP A 475 -12.58 16.50 20.41
C ASP A 475 -13.07 15.41 19.45
N LEU A 476 -12.93 15.64 18.14
CA LEU A 476 -13.26 14.64 17.11
C LEU A 476 -12.32 13.43 17.17
N ALA A 477 -11.02 13.68 17.31
CA ALA A 477 -10.02 12.63 17.39
C ALA A 477 -10.30 11.68 18.57
N ASP A 478 -10.60 12.23 19.75
CA ASP A 478 -10.94 11.46 20.94
C ASP A 478 -12.26 10.71 20.75
N ALA A 479 -13.27 11.33 20.14
CA ALA A 479 -14.54 10.66 19.84
C ALA A 479 -14.37 9.46 18.88
N VAL A 480 -13.51 9.57 17.86
CA VAL A 480 -13.20 8.46 16.94
C VAL A 480 -12.48 7.34 17.69
N ARG A 481 -11.41 7.66 18.42
CA ARG A 481 -10.66 6.70 19.25
C ARG A 481 -11.57 5.93 20.19
N ASP A 482 -12.35 6.64 21.01
CA ASP A 482 -13.16 6.05 22.07
C ASP A 482 -14.25 5.14 21.51
N ARG A 483 -14.94 5.57 20.43
CA ARG A 483 -15.95 4.75 19.75
C ARG A 483 -15.34 3.50 19.12
N TRP A 484 -14.19 3.65 18.45
CA TRP A 484 -13.48 2.55 17.81
C TRP A 484 -13.00 1.52 18.84
N LEU A 485 -12.36 1.94 19.92
CA LEU A 485 -11.90 1.05 20.97
C LEU A 485 -13.07 0.35 21.69
N ALA A 486 -14.16 1.07 21.96
CA ALA A 486 -15.35 0.47 22.54
C ALA A 486 -15.93 -0.64 21.65
N LEU A 487 -16.00 -0.42 20.33
CA LEU A 487 -16.46 -1.42 19.37
C LEU A 487 -15.50 -2.62 19.31
N ASN A 488 -14.19 -2.39 19.21
CA ASN A 488 -13.19 -3.46 19.21
C ASN A 488 -13.24 -4.31 20.46
N ARG A 489 -13.28 -3.68 21.66
CA ARG A 489 -13.39 -4.37 22.96
C ARG A 489 -14.68 -5.18 23.07
N ARG A 490 -15.81 -4.65 22.58
CA ARG A 490 -17.09 -5.35 22.54
C ARG A 490 -17.03 -6.61 21.67
N VAL A 491 -16.49 -6.50 20.44
CA VAL A 491 -16.40 -7.66 19.53
C VAL A 491 -15.42 -8.68 20.10
N TYR A 492 -14.28 -8.24 20.64
CA TYR A 492 -13.33 -9.12 21.30
C TYR A 492 -13.95 -9.88 22.48
N GLN A 493 -14.68 -9.20 23.37
CA GLN A 493 -15.34 -9.83 24.51
C GLN A 493 -16.39 -10.87 24.08
N ALA A 494 -17.08 -10.63 22.97
CA ALA A 494 -18.10 -11.53 22.45
C ALA A 494 -17.53 -12.73 21.69
N THR A 495 -16.38 -12.58 21.04
CA THR A 495 -15.89 -13.56 20.04
C THR A 495 -14.47 -14.07 20.33
N GLY A 496 -13.69 -13.38 21.16
CA GLY A 496 -12.25 -13.58 21.33
C GLY A 496 -11.42 -13.15 20.11
N LYS A 497 -11.95 -12.34 19.20
CA LYS A 497 -11.37 -12.06 17.88
C LYS A 497 -11.19 -10.57 17.62
N MET A 498 -10.12 -10.25 16.88
CA MET A 498 -9.85 -8.93 16.31
C MET A 498 -10.05 -9.04 14.78
N THR A 499 -11.12 -8.43 14.25
CA THR A 499 -11.50 -8.60 12.85
C THR A 499 -10.92 -7.51 11.95
N GLU A 500 -10.81 -7.81 10.67
CA GLU A 500 -10.24 -6.96 9.62
C GLU A 500 -10.93 -5.59 9.52
N LYS A 501 -12.26 -5.56 9.65
CA LYS A 501 -13.15 -4.40 9.55
C LYS A 501 -14.35 -4.58 10.46
N TYR A 502 -15.09 -3.49 10.72
CA TYR A 502 -16.26 -3.50 11.59
C TYR A 502 -17.42 -2.73 10.97
N ASP A 503 -18.68 -3.17 11.22
CA ASP A 503 -19.85 -2.33 10.99
C ASP A 503 -19.87 -1.22 12.06
N VAL A 504 -19.59 0.01 11.65
CA VAL A 504 -19.55 1.17 12.56
C VAL A 504 -20.90 1.85 12.74
N THR A 505 -21.92 1.41 11.99
CA THR A 505 -23.28 1.95 11.98
C THR A 505 -24.20 1.15 12.89
N ASP A 506 -24.25 -0.18 12.70
CA ASP A 506 -25.03 -1.10 13.54
C ASP A 506 -24.06 -2.00 14.33
N LEU A 507 -23.79 -1.63 15.57
CA LEU A 507 -22.83 -2.34 16.43
C LEU A 507 -23.26 -3.76 16.81
N SER A 508 -24.49 -4.17 16.50
CA SER A 508 -24.98 -5.54 16.74
C SER A 508 -24.63 -6.52 15.61
N ARG A 509 -24.15 -6.02 14.46
CA ARG A 509 -23.87 -6.80 13.27
C ARG A 509 -22.37 -7.00 13.06
N PRO A 510 -21.95 -8.16 12.53
CA PRO A 510 -20.61 -8.30 12.01
C PRO A 510 -20.46 -7.48 10.72
N ALA A 511 -19.24 -6.96 10.45
CA ALA A 511 -18.91 -6.37 9.18
C ALA A 511 -18.98 -7.41 8.05
N GLY A 512 -19.31 -6.95 6.84
CA GLY A 512 -19.45 -7.82 5.68
C GLY A 512 -19.22 -7.10 4.35
N GLY A 513 -19.67 -7.71 3.27
CA GLY A 513 -19.48 -7.21 1.90
C GLY A 513 -18.15 -7.66 1.28
N GLY A 514 -18.02 -7.44 -0.04
CA GLY A 514 -16.83 -7.78 -0.80
C GLY A 514 -16.71 -9.23 -1.23
N GLU A 515 -15.52 -9.61 -1.68
CA GLU A 515 -15.24 -10.88 -2.35
C GLU A 515 -14.95 -12.04 -1.39
N TYR A 516 -14.74 -11.78 -0.09
CA TYR A 516 -14.38 -12.80 0.90
C TYR A 516 -14.91 -12.48 2.30
N PRO A 517 -15.05 -13.50 3.17
CA PRO A 517 -15.48 -13.28 4.56
C PRO A 517 -14.52 -12.41 5.35
N ASN A 518 -15.05 -11.68 6.36
CA ASN A 518 -14.25 -10.89 7.29
C ASN A 518 -13.17 -11.76 7.97
N GLN A 519 -11.91 -11.29 7.97
CA GLN A 519 -10.76 -12.04 8.48
C GLN A 519 -10.53 -11.77 9.97
N ASP A 520 -9.84 -12.69 10.65
CA ASP A 520 -9.57 -12.67 12.09
C ASP A 520 -8.08 -12.47 12.40
N GLY A 521 -7.78 -11.90 13.57
CA GLY A 521 -6.42 -11.69 14.06
C GLY A 521 -5.66 -10.60 13.33
N PHE A 522 -6.34 -9.65 12.73
CA PHE A 522 -5.83 -8.82 11.65
C PHE A 522 -4.84 -7.74 12.11
N GLY A 523 -3.64 -7.74 11.51
CA GLY A 523 -2.48 -6.93 11.92
C GLY A 523 -2.76 -5.43 12.04
N TRP A 524 -3.42 -4.79 11.07
CA TRP A 524 -3.73 -3.34 11.17
C TRP A 524 -4.74 -3.01 12.27
N THR A 525 -5.74 -3.89 12.52
CA THR A 525 -6.68 -3.70 13.62
C THR A 525 -5.97 -3.77 14.95
N ASN A 526 -5.10 -4.77 15.10
CA ASN A 526 -4.25 -4.95 16.27
C ASN A 526 -3.38 -3.71 16.51
N GLY A 527 -2.74 -3.22 15.46
CA GLY A 527 -1.84 -2.07 15.54
C GLY A 527 -2.55 -0.77 15.90
N VAL A 528 -3.66 -0.46 15.23
CA VAL A 528 -4.44 0.75 15.49
C VAL A 528 -5.10 0.70 16.88
N ALA A 529 -5.59 -0.47 17.32
CA ALA A 529 -6.16 -0.63 18.65
C ALA A 529 -5.12 -0.34 19.75
N LEU A 530 -3.89 -0.88 19.65
CA LEU A 530 -2.82 -0.57 20.60
C LEU A 530 -2.38 0.89 20.52
N GLY A 531 -2.24 1.46 19.32
CA GLY A 531 -1.88 2.86 19.14
C GLY A 531 -2.91 3.81 19.78
N PHE A 532 -4.19 3.54 19.63
CA PHE A 532 -5.25 4.31 20.29
C PHE A 532 -5.30 4.06 21.81
N SER A 533 -5.13 2.81 22.27
CA SER A 533 -5.12 2.52 23.72
C SER A 533 -3.95 3.21 24.43
N ALA A 534 -2.83 3.46 23.76
CA ALA A 534 -1.71 4.20 24.34
C ALA A 534 -1.98 5.71 24.51
N GLN A 535 -3.08 6.22 23.94
CA GLN A 535 -3.51 7.62 24.04
C GLN A 535 -4.62 7.84 25.11
N GLU A 536 -5.16 6.76 25.72
CA GLU A 536 -6.11 6.83 26.84
C GLU A 536 -5.39 7.27 28.13
#